data_6f545278a2e3a9fba07fb85a531afa2f
#
_entry.id   6f545278a2e3a9fba07fb85a531afa2f
#
_cell.length_a   1.000
_cell.length_b   1.000
_cell.length_c   1.000
_cell.angle_alpha   90.00
_cell.angle_beta   90.00
_cell.angle_gamma   90.00
#
_symmetry.space_group_name_H-M   'P 1'
#
loop_
_entity.id
_entity.type
_entity.pdbx_description
1 polymer ?
#
loop_
_entity_poly.entity_id
_entity_poly.type
_entity_poly.pdbx_seq_one_letter_code
_entity_poly.pdbx_strand_id
1 'polypeptide(L)'
;MISLSPSRTFKALMTCALLAFGAIGHAQQVFRITAIPDESPTELARKAAPLVKYLEGKLGMKVEWTPVTDYAAAVETLVNKKVDMAWFGGFTFVQANHRSGGKVIPIAQREEDAKFRSVFITSDPAIKTLADLKGKDVSFGSQSSTSGHLMPRSFLLASGLNPEKDFRRVAYSGAHDATIAAGPAAGHEAADTCLSM
;
A
#
# COMPACT_ATOMS: atom_id res chain seq x y z
N MET A 1 -64.76 -14.47 -43.57
CA MET A 1 -64.10 -14.06 -42.31
C MET A 1 -63.32 -15.22 -41.77
N ILE A 2 -62.02 -15.25 -41.98
CA ILE A 2 -61.13 -16.34 -41.47
C ILE A 2 -60.55 -15.83 -40.14
N SER A 3 -60.94 -16.45 -39.03
CA SER A 3 -60.40 -16.21 -37.69
C SER A 3 -59.09 -16.95 -37.55
N LEU A 4 -57.97 -16.26 -37.55
CA LEU A 4 -56.66 -16.81 -37.25
C LEU A 4 -56.46 -16.81 -35.72
N SER A 5 -56.61 -17.98 -35.10
CA SER A 5 -56.24 -18.18 -33.70
C SER A 5 -54.69 -18.21 -33.57
N PRO A 6 -54.07 -17.45 -32.64
CA PRO A 6 -52.64 -17.46 -32.46
C PRO A 6 -52.18 -18.85 -32.00
N SER A 7 -51.24 -19.43 -32.75
CA SER A 7 -50.77 -20.77 -32.52
C SER A 7 -50.11 -20.92 -31.14
N ARG A 8 -50.28 -22.07 -30.52
CA ARG A 8 -49.70 -22.45 -29.22
C ARG A 8 -48.16 -22.26 -29.17
N THR A 9 -47.52 -22.29 -30.34
CA THR A 9 -46.08 -22.02 -30.50
C THR A 9 -45.69 -20.55 -30.24
N PHE A 10 -46.54 -19.58 -30.59
CA PHE A 10 -46.27 -18.16 -30.34
C PHE A 10 -46.35 -17.80 -28.84
N LYS A 11 -47.25 -18.43 -28.10
CA LYS A 11 -47.37 -18.27 -26.64
C LYS A 11 -46.19 -18.91 -25.91
N ALA A 12 -45.68 -20.06 -26.36
CA ALA A 12 -44.51 -20.73 -25.78
C ALA A 12 -43.21 -19.93 -25.99
N LEU A 13 -43.01 -19.30 -27.16
CA LEU A 13 -41.86 -18.45 -27.43
C LEU A 13 -41.85 -17.18 -26.58
N MET A 14 -43.02 -16.57 -26.34
CA MET A 14 -43.10 -15.35 -25.53
C MET A 14 -42.88 -15.62 -24.04
N THR A 15 -43.27 -16.82 -23.54
CA THR A 15 -43.01 -17.24 -22.14
C THR A 15 -41.54 -17.57 -21.92
N CYS A 16 -40.82 -18.16 -22.86
CA CYS A 16 -39.38 -18.41 -22.78
C CYS A 16 -38.55 -17.10 -22.82
N ALA A 17 -38.99 -16.08 -23.59
CA ALA A 17 -38.30 -14.79 -23.64
C ALA A 17 -38.41 -14.03 -22.32
N LEU A 18 -39.53 -14.15 -21.59
CA LEU A 18 -39.69 -13.51 -20.27
C LEU A 18 -38.89 -14.18 -19.15
N LEU A 19 -38.58 -15.47 -19.26
CA LEU A 19 -37.75 -16.19 -18.30
C LEU A 19 -36.24 -15.93 -18.50
N ALA A 20 -35.80 -15.54 -19.69
CA ALA A 20 -34.40 -15.19 -19.97
C ALA A 20 -33.96 -13.83 -19.41
N PHE A 21 -34.87 -12.93 -19.08
CA PHE A 21 -34.55 -11.62 -18.51
C PHE A 21 -34.31 -11.63 -16.99
N GLY A 22 -34.56 -12.75 -16.31
CA GLY A 22 -34.46 -12.86 -14.84
C GLY A 22 -33.07 -13.17 -14.29
N ALA A 23 -32.07 -13.46 -15.12
CA ALA A 23 -30.74 -13.86 -14.70
C ALA A 23 -29.68 -12.78 -15.00
N ILE A 24 -29.98 -11.50 -14.74
CA ILE A 24 -28.92 -10.51 -14.56
C ILE A 24 -28.35 -10.81 -13.18
N GLY A 25 -27.39 -11.76 -13.16
CA GLY A 25 -26.59 -12.00 -11.98
C GLY A 25 -25.99 -10.69 -11.54
N HIS A 26 -26.43 -10.14 -10.42
CA HIS A 26 -25.73 -9.06 -9.78
C HIS A 26 -24.33 -9.59 -9.48
N ALA A 27 -23.34 -9.19 -10.28
CA ALA A 27 -21.95 -9.46 -9.91
C ALA A 27 -21.79 -8.89 -8.50
N GLN A 28 -21.58 -9.79 -7.53
CA GLN A 28 -21.44 -9.38 -6.14
C GLN A 28 -20.30 -8.37 -6.07
N GLN A 29 -20.63 -7.14 -5.71
CA GLN A 29 -19.64 -6.07 -5.61
C GLN A 29 -18.63 -6.46 -4.54
N VAL A 30 -17.36 -6.51 -4.90
CA VAL A 30 -16.24 -6.83 -4.00
C VAL A 30 -15.52 -5.54 -3.68
N PHE A 31 -15.37 -5.26 -2.39
CA PHE A 31 -14.58 -4.13 -1.92
C PHE A 31 -13.12 -4.56 -1.77
N ARG A 32 -12.22 -4.03 -2.57
CA ARG A 32 -10.81 -4.40 -2.60
C ARG A 32 -9.97 -3.42 -1.81
N ILE A 33 -9.11 -3.95 -0.95
CA ILE A 33 -8.21 -3.15 -0.13
C ILE A 33 -6.76 -3.60 -0.29
N THR A 34 -5.83 -2.67 -0.11
CA THR A 34 -4.40 -2.92 -0.11
C THR A 34 -3.69 -2.08 0.95
N ALA A 35 -2.39 -2.26 1.10
CA ALA A 35 -1.49 -1.38 1.85
C ALA A 35 -0.16 -1.24 1.13
N ILE A 36 0.65 -0.25 1.53
CA ILE A 36 2.08 -0.24 1.20
C ILE A 36 2.74 -1.49 1.78
N PRO A 37 3.64 -2.15 1.04
CA PRO A 37 4.32 -3.36 1.53
C PRO A 37 5.54 -2.97 2.40
N ASP A 38 5.26 -2.49 3.60
CA ASP A 38 6.25 -2.07 4.59
C ASP A 38 6.86 -3.23 5.38
N GLU A 39 6.26 -4.41 5.27
CA GLU A 39 6.73 -5.68 5.84
C GLU A 39 6.58 -6.82 4.81
N SER A 40 6.93 -8.05 5.21
CA SER A 40 6.76 -9.22 4.36
C SER A 40 5.28 -9.46 3.97
N PRO A 41 5.01 -10.00 2.76
CA PRO A 41 3.64 -10.23 2.30
C PRO A 41 2.80 -11.11 3.23
N THR A 42 3.42 -12.09 3.88
CA THR A 42 2.75 -12.97 4.84
C THR A 42 2.29 -12.22 6.08
N GLU A 43 3.15 -11.36 6.64
CA GLU A 43 2.82 -10.54 7.80
C GLU A 43 1.73 -9.52 7.46
N LEU A 44 1.80 -8.88 6.31
CA LEU A 44 0.78 -7.94 5.86
C LEU A 44 -0.59 -8.62 5.71
N ALA A 45 -0.64 -9.79 5.09
CA ALA A 45 -1.89 -10.54 4.96
C ALA A 45 -2.46 -10.94 6.33
N ARG A 46 -1.59 -11.39 7.26
CA ARG A 46 -1.99 -11.74 8.63
C ARG A 46 -2.55 -10.52 9.38
N LYS A 47 -1.88 -9.36 9.29
CA LYS A 47 -2.32 -8.11 9.93
C LYS A 47 -3.58 -7.53 9.29
N ALA A 48 -3.79 -7.71 7.98
CA ALA A 48 -4.97 -7.25 7.27
C ALA A 48 -6.24 -8.09 7.58
N ALA A 49 -6.08 -9.37 7.92
CA ALA A 49 -7.21 -10.28 8.09
C ALA A 49 -8.29 -9.78 9.11
N PRO A 50 -7.95 -9.23 10.29
CA PRO A 50 -8.95 -8.66 11.20
C PRO A 50 -9.71 -7.48 10.59
N LEU A 51 -9.01 -6.61 9.85
CA LEU A 51 -9.62 -5.45 9.17
C LEU A 51 -10.57 -5.89 8.06
N VAL A 52 -10.15 -6.88 7.24
CA VAL A 52 -10.99 -7.49 6.20
C VAL A 52 -12.30 -8.00 6.83
N LYS A 53 -12.20 -8.83 7.88
CA LYS A 53 -13.37 -9.38 8.57
C LYS A 53 -14.28 -8.30 9.16
N TYR A 54 -13.69 -7.25 9.75
CA TYR A 54 -14.44 -6.13 10.31
C TYR A 54 -15.21 -5.39 9.22
N LEU A 55 -14.55 -5.08 8.10
CA LEU A 55 -15.16 -4.38 6.99
C LEU A 55 -16.26 -5.21 6.32
N GLU A 56 -16.08 -6.52 6.13
CA GLU A 56 -17.13 -7.41 5.62
C GLU A 56 -18.38 -7.35 6.49
N GLY A 57 -18.21 -7.42 7.82
CA GLY A 57 -19.33 -7.33 8.76
C GLY A 57 -20.02 -5.96 8.78
N LYS A 58 -19.28 -4.88 8.51
CA LYS A 58 -19.85 -3.52 8.50
C LYS A 58 -20.48 -3.13 7.16
N LEU A 59 -19.89 -3.57 6.06
CA LEU A 59 -20.32 -3.21 4.71
C LEU A 59 -21.37 -4.18 4.14
N GLY A 60 -21.50 -5.38 4.72
CA GLY A 60 -22.40 -6.41 4.21
C GLY A 60 -22.02 -6.93 2.82
N MET A 61 -20.75 -6.80 2.43
CA MET A 61 -20.23 -7.22 1.14
C MET A 61 -18.87 -7.92 1.31
N LYS A 62 -18.45 -8.66 0.29
CA LYS A 62 -17.14 -9.30 0.27
C LYS A 62 -16.04 -8.23 0.27
N VAL A 63 -15.03 -8.42 1.14
CA VAL A 63 -13.82 -7.61 1.17
C VAL A 63 -12.63 -8.47 0.78
N GLU A 64 -11.79 -7.98 -0.11
CA GLU A 64 -10.66 -8.73 -0.65
C GLU A 64 -9.35 -7.95 -0.42
N TRP A 65 -8.38 -8.63 0.22
CA TRP A 65 -7.02 -8.13 0.33
C TRP A 65 -6.26 -8.35 -0.97
N THR A 66 -5.71 -7.29 -1.54
CA THR A 66 -4.93 -7.31 -2.78
C THR A 66 -3.47 -7.01 -2.45
N PRO A 67 -2.58 -8.00 -2.47
CA PRO A 67 -1.15 -7.75 -2.26
C PRO A 67 -0.55 -6.98 -3.44
N VAL A 68 0.46 -6.18 -3.14
CA VAL A 68 1.25 -5.42 -4.13
C VAL A 68 2.73 -5.65 -3.89
N THR A 69 3.56 -5.40 -4.90
CA THR A 69 4.99 -5.70 -4.90
C THR A 69 5.85 -4.63 -4.23
N ASP A 70 5.42 -3.38 -4.32
CA ASP A 70 6.16 -2.22 -3.81
C ASP A 70 5.23 -1.02 -3.56
N TYR A 71 5.78 0.03 -2.97
CA TYR A 71 5.05 1.26 -2.62
C TYR A 71 4.45 1.97 -3.84
N ALA A 72 5.16 1.99 -4.98
CA ALA A 72 4.67 2.60 -6.19
C ALA A 72 3.49 1.80 -6.77
N ALA A 73 3.56 0.46 -6.73
CA ALA A 73 2.47 -0.41 -7.14
C ALA A 73 1.21 -0.20 -6.28
N ALA A 74 1.34 0.06 -4.97
CA ALA A 74 0.21 0.40 -4.13
C ALA A 74 -0.49 1.70 -4.61
N VAL A 75 0.29 2.73 -4.92
CA VAL A 75 -0.24 4.00 -5.46
C VAL A 75 -0.94 3.77 -6.80
N GLU A 76 -0.28 3.06 -7.74
CA GLU A 76 -0.83 2.75 -9.06
C GLU A 76 -2.16 1.99 -8.97
N THR A 77 -2.21 1.01 -8.09
CA THR A 77 -3.37 0.13 -7.93
C THR A 77 -4.59 0.92 -7.46
N LEU A 78 -4.42 1.88 -6.53
CA LEU A 78 -5.51 2.75 -6.09
C LEU A 78 -5.89 3.79 -7.15
N VAL A 79 -4.91 4.48 -7.75
CA VAL A 79 -5.16 5.53 -8.76
C VAL A 79 -5.89 4.95 -9.97
N ASN A 80 -5.55 3.72 -10.37
CA ASN A 80 -6.18 3.00 -11.48
C ASN A 80 -7.46 2.25 -11.07
N LYS A 81 -7.98 2.48 -9.85
CA LYS A 81 -9.23 1.88 -9.36
C LYS A 81 -9.24 0.35 -9.38
N LYS A 82 -8.09 -0.29 -9.24
CA LYS A 82 -7.98 -1.74 -9.07
C LYS A 82 -8.28 -2.17 -7.64
N VAL A 83 -8.15 -1.23 -6.69
CA VAL A 83 -8.63 -1.34 -5.31
C VAL A 83 -9.44 -0.09 -4.95
N ASP A 84 -10.28 -0.23 -3.93
CA ASP A 84 -11.19 0.82 -3.46
C ASP A 84 -10.60 1.60 -2.29
N MET A 85 -9.73 0.97 -1.51
CA MET A 85 -9.09 1.57 -0.34
C MET A 85 -7.63 1.10 -0.23
N ALA A 86 -6.75 1.99 0.23
CA ALA A 86 -5.36 1.66 0.49
C ALA A 86 -4.89 2.25 1.82
N TRP A 87 -4.09 1.49 2.57
CA TRP A 87 -3.36 2.01 3.72
C TRP A 87 -2.03 2.57 3.26
N PHE A 88 -1.84 3.87 3.47
CA PHE A 88 -0.68 4.62 2.98
C PHE A 88 0.10 5.31 4.10
N GLY A 89 1.38 5.54 3.85
CA GLY A 89 2.12 6.59 4.54
C GLY A 89 1.84 7.96 3.93
N GLY A 90 2.31 9.03 4.58
CA GLY A 90 2.03 10.41 4.13
C GLY A 90 2.47 10.69 2.70
N PHE A 91 3.68 10.26 2.32
CA PHE A 91 4.20 10.52 0.97
C PHE A 91 3.46 9.73 -0.12
N THR A 92 3.15 8.45 0.10
CA THR A 92 2.35 7.67 -0.84
C THR A 92 0.93 8.21 -0.98
N PHE A 93 0.33 8.74 0.10
CA PHE A 93 -0.94 9.47 0.01
C PHE A 93 -0.81 10.71 -0.88
N VAL A 94 0.22 11.54 -0.69
CA VAL A 94 0.45 12.73 -1.54
C VAL A 94 0.62 12.33 -3.00
N GLN A 95 1.39 11.28 -3.29
CA GLN A 95 1.56 10.77 -4.65
C GLN A 95 0.23 10.32 -5.26
N ALA A 96 -0.57 9.54 -4.53
CA ALA A 96 -1.87 9.04 -4.99
C ALA A 96 -2.87 10.19 -5.21
N ASN A 97 -2.93 11.15 -4.28
CA ASN A 97 -3.80 12.32 -4.38
C ASN A 97 -3.43 13.18 -5.61
N HIS A 98 -2.14 13.50 -5.77
CA HIS A 98 -1.66 14.28 -6.92
C HIS A 98 -1.96 13.58 -8.24
N ARG A 99 -1.63 12.29 -8.38
CA ARG A 99 -1.81 11.51 -9.61
C ARG A 99 -3.27 11.25 -9.96
N SER A 100 -4.15 11.20 -8.97
CA SER A 100 -5.60 11.07 -9.18
C SER A 100 -6.30 12.41 -9.49
N GLY A 101 -5.57 13.53 -9.49
CA GLY A 101 -6.16 14.86 -9.62
C GLY A 101 -7.03 15.24 -8.42
N GLY A 102 -6.58 14.90 -7.20
CA GLY A 102 -7.27 15.22 -5.95
C GLY A 102 -8.44 14.30 -5.59
N LYS A 103 -8.60 13.16 -6.30
CA LYS A 103 -9.74 12.25 -6.08
C LYS A 103 -9.54 11.26 -4.94
N VAL A 104 -8.29 10.99 -4.54
CA VAL A 104 -7.97 10.17 -3.39
C VAL A 104 -8.06 11.02 -2.14
N ILE A 105 -8.95 10.64 -1.20
CA ILE A 105 -9.19 11.35 0.04
C ILE A 105 -8.81 10.50 1.25
N PRO A 106 -8.24 11.08 2.32
CA PRO A 106 -7.99 10.35 3.56
C PRO A 106 -9.29 10.17 4.32
N ILE A 107 -9.55 8.96 4.82
CA ILE A 107 -10.79 8.64 5.57
C ILE A 107 -10.55 8.29 7.02
N ALA A 108 -9.34 7.81 7.36
CA ALA A 108 -8.96 7.45 8.71
C ALA A 108 -7.44 7.56 8.90
N GLN A 109 -7.04 7.82 10.13
CA GLN A 109 -5.65 7.82 10.58
C GLN A 109 -5.62 7.26 12.00
N ARG A 110 -4.55 6.53 12.37
CA ARG A 110 -4.34 6.10 13.76
C ARG A 110 -3.85 7.28 14.58
N GLU A 111 -4.19 7.28 15.87
CA GLU A 111 -3.76 8.35 16.78
C GLU A 111 -2.23 8.39 16.93
N GLU A 112 -1.59 7.22 16.99
CA GLU A 112 -0.14 7.09 17.11
C GLU A 112 0.62 7.62 15.89
N ASP A 113 0.02 7.65 14.71
CA ASP A 113 0.68 8.14 13.48
C ASP A 113 1.06 9.64 13.57
N ALA A 114 0.38 10.41 14.43
CA ALA A 114 0.74 11.80 14.67
C ALA A 114 2.08 11.97 15.41
N LYS A 115 2.56 10.91 16.08
CA LYS A 115 3.81 10.89 16.88
C LYS A 115 4.89 10.01 16.26
N PHE A 116 4.70 9.61 15.02
CA PHE A 116 5.57 8.68 14.34
C PHE A 116 7.00 9.23 14.15
N ARG A 117 8.02 8.41 14.39
CA ARG A 117 9.42 8.80 14.30
C ARG A 117 10.22 7.81 13.47
N SER A 118 11.17 8.32 12.70
CA SER A 118 12.22 7.53 12.08
C SER A 118 13.39 7.33 13.03
N VAL A 119 14.03 6.18 12.97
CA VAL A 119 15.20 5.83 13.78
C VAL A 119 16.27 5.25 12.86
N PHE A 120 17.49 5.81 12.95
CA PHE A 120 18.67 5.18 12.37
C PHE A 120 19.17 4.09 13.29
N ILE A 121 19.45 2.92 12.75
CA ILE A 121 20.00 1.77 13.46
C ILE A 121 21.36 1.39 12.87
N THR A 122 22.26 0.91 13.69
CA THR A 122 23.58 0.43 13.28
C THR A 122 24.05 -0.70 14.19
N SER A 123 24.82 -1.62 13.63
CA SER A 123 25.57 -2.63 14.40
C SER A 123 27.00 -2.17 14.71
N ASP A 124 27.48 -1.09 14.08
CA ASP A 124 28.81 -0.53 14.36
C ASP A 124 28.78 0.32 15.63
N PRO A 125 29.44 -0.10 16.72
CA PRO A 125 29.47 0.66 17.97
C PRO A 125 30.22 2.00 17.87
N ALA A 126 30.97 2.23 16.81
CA ALA A 126 31.67 3.50 16.56
C ALA A 126 30.73 4.61 16.06
N ILE A 127 29.59 4.25 15.46
CA ILE A 127 28.61 5.22 14.97
C ILE A 127 27.71 5.64 16.13
N LYS A 128 27.84 6.88 16.56
CA LYS A 128 27.08 7.48 17.67
C LYS A 128 26.21 8.66 17.24
N THR A 129 26.59 9.32 16.16
CA THR A 129 25.93 10.51 15.63
C THR A 129 25.71 10.41 14.13
N LEU A 130 24.86 11.25 13.57
CA LEU A 130 24.67 11.31 12.12
C LEU A 130 25.97 11.68 11.37
N ALA A 131 26.85 12.46 11.97
CA ALA A 131 28.12 12.84 11.36
C ALA A 131 29.04 11.65 11.14
N ASP A 132 28.96 10.61 11.97
CA ASP A 132 29.76 9.37 11.85
C ASP A 132 29.34 8.52 10.64
N LEU A 133 28.20 8.83 10.02
CA LEU A 133 27.75 8.15 8.78
C LEU A 133 28.55 8.59 7.55
N LYS A 134 29.37 9.63 7.64
CA LYS A 134 30.18 10.10 6.52
C LYS A 134 31.15 9.01 6.05
N GLY A 135 31.13 8.72 4.74
CA GLY A 135 31.93 7.65 4.15
C GLY A 135 31.40 6.23 4.40
N LYS A 136 30.24 6.07 5.04
CA LYS A 136 29.63 4.78 5.36
C LYS A 136 28.61 4.34 4.29
N ASP A 137 28.26 3.06 4.27
CA ASP A 137 27.13 2.54 3.49
C ASP A 137 25.86 2.72 4.31
N VAL A 138 24.87 3.34 3.71
CA VAL A 138 23.58 3.60 4.35
C VAL A 138 22.45 3.03 3.49
N SER A 139 21.50 2.33 4.11
CA SER A 139 20.29 1.85 3.47
C SER A 139 19.07 2.58 3.97
N PHE A 140 18.28 3.11 3.06
CA PHE A 140 16.92 3.58 3.33
C PHE A 140 15.91 2.44 3.09
N GLY A 141 14.66 2.65 3.47
CA GLY A 141 13.53 1.78 3.13
C GLY A 141 13.12 1.90 1.66
N SER A 142 11.83 2.04 1.39
CA SER A 142 11.36 2.35 0.04
C SER A 142 11.59 3.82 -0.32
N GLN A 143 11.91 4.10 -1.57
CA GLN A 143 12.03 5.49 -2.08
C GLN A 143 10.75 6.30 -1.88
N SER A 144 9.59 5.67 -1.89
CA SER A 144 8.29 6.31 -1.63
C SER A 144 7.87 6.27 -0.16
N SER A 145 8.72 5.81 0.76
CA SER A 145 8.45 5.82 2.18
C SER A 145 8.66 7.22 2.78
N THR A 146 7.69 7.70 3.56
CA THR A 146 7.81 8.94 4.34
C THR A 146 8.90 8.80 5.40
N SER A 147 8.80 7.76 6.21
CA SER A 147 9.61 7.52 7.40
C SER A 147 10.90 6.75 7.13
N GLY A 148 10.89 5.86 6.14
CA GLY A 148 12.07 5.08 5.76
C GLY A 148 12.93 5.76 4.69
N HIS A 149 12.58 6.94 4.19
CA HIS A 149 13.40 7.66 3.22
C HIS A 149 13.22 9.18 3.28
N LEU A 150 12.03 9.71 2.95
CA LEU A 150 11.85 11.13 2.68
C LEU A 150 12.25 12.00 3.88
N MET A 151 11.71 11.69 5.05
CA MET A 151 11.98 12.48 6.27
C MET A 151 13.39 12.28 6.79
N PRO A 152 13.93 11.05 6.96
CA PRO A 152 15.34 10.84 7.34
C PRO A 152 16.30 11.58 6.43
N ARG A 153 16.10 11.47 5.11
CA ARG A 153 16.89 12.18 4.13
C ARG A 153 16.83 13.71 4.32
N SER A 154 15.64 14.23 4.57
CA SER A 154 15.46 15.68 4.84
C SER A 154 16.24 16.10 6.09
N PHE A 155 16.20 15.31 7.16
CA PHE A 155 16.97 15.60 8.39
C PHE A 155 18.48 15.48 8.18
N LEU A 156 18.96 14.54 7.39
CA LEU A 156 20.38 14.45 7.01
C LEU A 156 20.82 15.71 6.27
N LEU A 157 20.06 16.14 5.27
CA LEU A 157 20.35 17.38 4.54
C LEU A 157 20.33 18.61 5.44
N ALA A 158 19.36 18.71 6.35
CA ALA A 158 19.28 19.80 7.32
C ALA A 158 20.45 19.82 8.31
N SER A 159 21.03 18.65 8.62
CA SER A 159 22.25 18.53 9.45
C SER A 159 23.55 18.72 8.67
N GLY A 160 23.49 19.06 7.39
CA GLY A 160 24.65 19.30 6.54
C GLY A 160 25.24 18.05 5.90
N LEU A 161 24.56 16.90 5.99
CA LEU A 161 24.96 15.64 5.35
C LEU A 161 24.15 15.42 4.06
N ASN A 162 24.83 15.34 2.94
CA ASN A 162 24.22 15.01 1.67
C ASN A 162 24.46 13.53 1.37
N PRO A 163 23.41 12.65 1.38
CA PRO A 163 23.58 11.22 1.20
C PRO A 163 24.35 10.83 -0.07
N GLU A 164 24.14 11.54 -1.18
CA GLU A 164 24.80 11.25 -2.46
C GLU A 164 26.27 11.66 -2.53
N LYS A 165 26.71 12.57 -1.63
CA LYS A 165 28.08 13.11 -1.62
C LYS A 165 28.89 12.59 -0.46
N ASP A 166 28.24 12.45 0.72
CA ASP A 166 28.94 12.21 1.98
C ASP A 166 28.95 10.72 2.36
N PHE A 167 28.04 9.90 1.84
CA PHE A 167 28.04 8.46 2.06
C PHE A 167 28.84 7.74 0.98
N ARG A 168 29.46 6.60 1.36
CA ARG A 168 30.15 5.74 0.38
C ARG A 168 29.15 5.11 -0.60
N ARG A 169 28.00 4.68 -0.09
CA ARG A 169 26.91 4.10 -0.87
C ARG A 169 25.56 4.38 -0.21
N VAL A 170 24.57 4.67 -1.04
CA VAL A 170 23.17 4.73 -0.66
C VAL A 170 22.43 3.57 -1.30
N ALA A 171 21.67 2.81 -0.53
CA ALA A 171 20.84 1.71 -0.99
C ALA A 171 19.38 1.90 -0.52
N TYR A 172 18.48 1.14 -1.12
CA TYR A 172 17.07 1.10 -0.77
C TYR A 172 16.63 -0.34 -0.64
N SER A 173 16.15 -0.73 0.53
CA SER A 173 15.74 -2.10 0.84
C SER A 173 14.31 -2.42 0.41
N GLY A 174 13.48 -1.39 0.22
CA GLY A 174 12.09 -1.51 -0.21
C GLY A 174 11.08 -1.63 0.92
N ALA A 175 11.42 -2.24 2.06
CA ALA A 175 10.53 -2.45 3.20
C ALA A 175 11.29 -2.29 4.52
N HIS A 176 10.59 -2.07 5.64
CA HIS A 176 11.25 -1.82 6.93
C HIS A 176 11.95 -3.06 7.51
N ASP A 177 11.30 -4.22 7.44
CA ASP A 177 11.90 -5.50 7.85
C ASP A 177 13.15 -5.83 7.02
N ALA A 178 13.09 -5.58 5.72
CA ALA A 178 14.25 -5.72 4.83
C ALA A 178 15.37 -4.73 5.17
N THR A 179 15.04 -3.50 5.59
CA THR A 179 16.04 -2.52 6.05
C THR A 179 16.75 -3.01 7.30
N ILE A 180 16.01 -3.51 8.27
CA ILE A 180 16.57 -4.07 9.52
C ILE A 180 17.48 -5.25 9.20
N ALA A 181 17.04 -6.17 8.35
CA ALA A 181 17.82 -7.34 7.97
C ALA A 181 19.07 -6.99 7.16
N ALA A 182 18.99 -5.97 6.30
CA ALA A 182 20.09 -5.53 5.45
C ALA A 182 21.23 -4.88 6.27
N GLY A 183 20.94 -4.21 7.38
CA GLY A 183 21.95 -3.52 8.18
C GLY A 183 23.15 -4.42 8.54
N PRO A 184 22.98 -5.51 9.31
CA PRO A 184 24.06 -6.41 9.68
C PRO A 184 24.48 -7.37 8.56
N ALA A 185 23.52 -7.88 7.76
CA ALA A 185 23.76 -8.99 6.83
C ALA A 185 24.36 -8.55 5.49
N ALA A 186 24.10 -7.33 5.03
CA ALA A 186 24.56 -6.82 3.74
C ALA A 186 25.79 -5.93 3.81
N GLY A 187 26.47 -5.86 4.97
CA GLY A 187 27.63 -5.00 5.17
C GLY A 187 27.28 -3.50 5.14
N HIS A 188 26.01 -3.15 5.36
CA HIS A 188 25.59 -1.78 5.60
C HIS A 188 25.93 -1.39 7.03
N GLU A 189 26.65 -0.31 7.20
CA GLU A 189 27.10 0.17 8.51
C GLU A 189 25.99 0.89 9.26
N ALA A 190 24.99 1.40 8.53
CA ALA A 190 23.78 1.97 9.11
C ALA A 190 22.56 1.71 8.22
N ALA A 191 21.41 1.59 8.84
CA ALA A 191 20.11 1.48 8.16
C ALA A 191 19.10 2.40 8.84
N ASP A 192 18.21 2.98 8.05
CA ASP A 192 17.09 3.75 8.55
C ASP A 192 15.82 2.91 8.50
N THR A 193 15.19 2.77 9.63
CA THR A 193 13.93 2.04 9.75
C THR A 193 12.91 2.85 10.53
N CYS A 194 11.68 2.52 10.32
CA CYS A 194 10.57 3.09 11.05
C CYS A 194 10.11 2.07 12.11
N LEU A 195 10.31 2.40 13.36
CA LEU A 195 9.74 1.69 14.48
C LEU A 195 8.58 2.50 15.04
N SER A 196 7.35 1.98 14.93
CA SER A 196 6.24 2.42 15.77
C SER A 196 6.49 1.87 17.18
N MET A 197 6.81 2.76 18.12
CA MET A 197 6.77 2.43 19.54
C MET A 197 5.41 2.79 20.12
#